data_a6e8e0d8c8a5f88886a31b1e51d91c9f
#
_entry.id   a6e8e0d8c8a5f88886a31b1e51d91c9f
#
_cell.length_a   1.000
_cell.length_b   1.000
_cell.length_c   1.000
_cell.angle_alpha   90.00
_cell.angle_beta   90.00
_cell.angle_gamma   90.00
#
_symmetry.space_group_name_H-M   'P 1'
#
loop_
_entity.id
_entity.type
_entity.pdbx_description
1 polymer ?
#
loop_
_entity_poly.entity_id
_entity_poly.type
_entity_poly.pdbx_seq_one_letter_code
_entity_poly.pdbx_strand_id
1 'polypeptide(L)'
;RAGLNYQLADYSFLRASFGQGYRNPSITEKYLRKDIGGVGVYPNYNVQPEKGFNAELGFKQGYKAGNLQGFADVAAFYTQYKDMVEFQFGLFNNADLSMINSVTDAIQMLKNGKGFGIGAQFHNVSKAQIYGMEISTNGMYTFNKNAKLLYNLGYVYTEPRDADYKKRNALE
;
A
#
# COMPACT_ATOMS: atom_id res chain seq x y z
N ARG A 1 -16.79 -6.60 2.05
CA ARG A 1 -15.98 -7.27 3.09
C ARG A 1 -16.68 -8.54 3.54
N ALA A 2 -15.94 -9.65 3.66
CA ALA A 2 -16.40 -10.90 4.25
C ALA A 2 -15.38 -11.36 5.27
N GLY A 3 -15.86 -11.98 6.35
CA GLY A 3 -14.99 -12.55 7.39
C GLY A 3 -15.60 -13.81 7.96
N LEU A 4 -14.76 -14.77 8.28
CA LEU A 4 -15.10 -16.02 8.91
C LEU A 4 -14.26 -16.16 10.19
N ASN A 5 -14.90 -16.54 11.26
CA ASN A 5 -14.24 -16.97 12.49
C ASN A 5 -14.82 -18.35 12.88
N TYR A 6 -13.95 -19.35 12.87
CA TYR A 6 -14.34 -20.73 13.14
C TYR A 6 -13.60 -21.25 14.37
N GLN A 7 -14.32 -21.74 15.34
CA GLN A 7 -13.76 -22.36 16.53
C GLN A 7 -13.40 -23.82 16.24
N LEU A 8 -12.11 -24.13 16.20
CA LEU A 8 -11.59 -25.48 15.95
C LEU A 8 -11.65 -26.37 17.20
N ALA A 9 -11.35 -25.79 18.35
CA ALA A 9 -11.35 -26.45 19.65
C ALA A 9 -11.51 -25.39 20.75
N ASP A 10 -11.54 -25.80 22.02
CA ASP A 10 -11.56 -24.87 23.14
C ASP A 10 -10.38 -23.89 23.05
N TYR A 11 -10.70 -22.60 23.00
CA TYR A 11 -9.74 -21.48 22.89
C TYR A 11 -8.89 -21.48 21.61
N SER A 12 -9.28 -22.26 20.59
CA SER A 12 -8.58 -22.34 19.29
C SER A 12 -9.50 -21.81 18.18
N PHE A 13 -9.06 -20.78 17.47
CA PHE A 13 -9.86 -20.10 16.47
C PHE A 13 -9.08 -19.95 15.15
N LEU A 14 -9.71 -20.36 14.07
CA LEU A 14 -9.29 -20.04 12.71
C LEU A 14 -10.11 -18.85 12.23
N ARG A 15 -9.44 -17.85 11.70
CA ARG A 15 -10.11 -16.70 11.10
C ARG A 15 -9.61 -16.46 9.68
N ALA A 16 -10.52 -16.08 8.82
CA ALA A 16 -10.23 -15.65 7.47
C ALA A 16 -10.98 -14.37 7.17
N SER A 17 -10.35 -13.46 6.47
CA SER A 17 -11.01 -12.26 6.00
C SER A 17 -10.64 -11.95 4.56
N PHE A 18 -11.59 -11.36 3.84
CA PHE A 18 -11.40 -10.83 2.51
C PHE A 18 -12.11 -9.48 2.39
N GLY A 19 -11.42 -8.51 1.85
CA GLY A 19 -11.96 -7.18 1.63
C GLY A 19 -11.52 -6.61 0.31
N GLN A 20 -12.42 -5.92 -0.37
CA GLN A 20 -12.11 -5.06 -1.51
C GLN A 20 -12.35 -3.61 -1.14
N GLY A 21 -11.57 -2.73 -1.73
CA GLY A 21 -11.71 -1.30 -1.56
C GLY A 21 -11.27 -0.54 -2.79
N TYR A 22 -11.68 0.71 -2.86
CA TYR A 22 -11.22 1.66 -3.86
C TYR A 22 -10.99 3.01 -3.20
N ARG A 23 -10.08 3.79 -3.76
CA ARG A 23 -9.84 5.18 -3.37
C ARG A 23 -10.00 6.08 -4.60
N ASN A 24 -10.92 7.01 -4.52
CA ASN A 24 -11.03 8.03 -5.55
C ASN A 24 -9.86 9.02 -5.44
N PRO A 25 -9.32 9.48 -6.57
CA PRO A 25 -8.34 10.56 -6.56
C PRO A 25 -8.92 11.80 -5.88
N SER A 26 -8.10 12.47 -5.10
CA SER A 26 -8.46 13.75 -4.49
C SER A 26 -8.52 14.85 -5.55
N ILE A 27 -9.14 15.98 -5.19
CA ILE A 27 -9.15 17.18 -6.04
C ILE A 27 -7.72 17.61 -6.36
N THR A 28 -6.82 17.56 -5.39
CA THR A 28 -5.41 17.90 -5.56
C THR A 28 -4.72 16.99 -6.58
N GLU A 29 -4.93 15.69 -6.53
CA GLU A 29 -4.32 14.73 -7.46
C GLU A 29 -4.78 14.95 -8.92
N LYS A 30 -5.98 15.42 -9.13
CA LYS A 30 -6.51 15.70 -10.49
C LYS A 30 -6.26 17.10 -10.99
N TYR A 31 -6.35 18.10 -10.13
CA TYR A 31 -6.49 19.49 -10.55
C TYR A 31 -5.37 20.41 -10.07
N LEU A 32 -4.40 19.91 -9.29
CA LEU A 32 -3.31 20.73 -8.79
C LEU A 32 -2.51 21.31 -9.95
N ARG A 33 -2.45 22.64 -10.02
CA ARG A 33 -1.56 23.38 -10.89
C ARG A 33 -0.78 24.39 -10.06
N LYS A 34 0.54 24.25 -10.02
CA LYS A 34 1.41 25.14 -9.25
C LYS A 34 2.79 25.19 -9.90
N ASP A 35 3.45 26.34 -9.81
CA ASP A 35 4.88 26.48 -10.08
C ASP A 35 5.62 26.64 -8.75
N ILE A 36 6.71 25.93 -8.59
CA ILE A 36 7.55 25.94 -7.40
C ILE A 36 9.00 26.14 -7.85
N GLY A 37 9.39 27.42 -7.99
CA GLY A 37 10.77 27.75 -8.36
C GLY A 37 11.21 27.26 -9.75
N GLY A 38 10.31 27.28 -10.73
CA GLY A 38 10.58 26.83 -12.09
C GLY A 38 10.29 25.33 -12.34
N VAL A 39 9.84 24.60 -11.30
CA VAL A 39 9.34 23.24 -11.46
C VAL A 39 7.81 23.27 -11.41
N GLY A 40 7.18 22.91 -12.53
CA GLY A 40 5.73 22.90 -12.65
C GLY A 40 5.10 21.69 -11.98
N VAL A 41 3.99 21.86 -11.25
CA VAL A 41 3.08 20.76 -10.91
C VAL A 41 1.88 20.88 -11.83
N TYR A 42 1.61 19.84 -12.58
CA TYR A 42 0.61 19.85 -13.65
C TYR A 42 -0.61 18.99 -13.30
N PRO A 43 -1.83 19.44 -13.66
CA PRO A 43 -3.04 18.64 -13.45
C PRO A 43 -3.08 17.42 -14.37
N ASN A 44 -3.65 16.33 -13.88
CA ASN A 44 -3.98 15.17 -14.69
C ASN A 44 -5.43 14.75 -14.47
N TYR A 45 -6.29 15.16 -15.38
CA TYR A 45 -7.74 14.90 -15.30
C TYR A 45 -8.08 13.41 -15.54
N ASN A 46 -7.14 12.64 -16.09
CA ASN A 46 -7.33 11.23 -16.43
C ASN A 46 -7.02 10.26 -15.30
N VAL A 47 -6.58 10.76 -14.13
CA VAL A 47 -6.29 9.89 -12.97
C VAL A 47 -7.54 9.11 -12.59
N GLN A 48 -7.39 7.77 -12.58
CA GLN A 48 -8.44 6.81 -12.26
C GLN A 48 -8.43 6.44 -10.78
N PRO A 49 -9.55 5.92 -10.25
CA PRO A 49 -9.58 5.40 -8.89
C PRO A 49 -8.63 4.22 -8.69
N GLU A 50 -7.91 4.23 -7.60
CA GLU A 50 -7.16 3.07 -7.13
C GLU A 50 -8.11 1.97 -6.67
N LYS A 51 -7.73 0.74 -6.91
CA LYS A 51 -8.50 -0.45 -6.50
C LYS A 51 -7.58 -1.38 -5.76
N GLY A 52 -8.12 -2.06 -4.77
CA GLY A 52 -7.34 -3.03 -4.03
C GLY A 52 -8.19 -4.09 -3.36
N PHE A 53 -7.52 -5.16 -2.97
CA PHE A 53 -8.10 -6.15 -2.08
C PHE A 53 -7.07 -6.56 -1.03
N ASN A 54 -7.59 -7.00 0.09
CA ASN A 54 -6.83 -7.62 1.17
C ASN A 54 -7.45 -8.99 1.47
N ALA A 55 -6.60 -9.98 1.67
CA ALA A 55 -6.97 -11.30 2.17
C ALA A 55 -6.07 -11.63 3.36
N GLU A 56 -6.66 -12.17 4.41
CA GLU A 56 -5.97 -12.54 5.64
C GLU A 56 -6.44 -13.91 6.10
N LEU A 57 -5.50 -14.72 6.58
CA LEU A 57 -5.74 -15.98 7.28
C LEU A 57 -4.98 -15.96 8.59
N GLY A 58 -5.68 -16.20 9.70
CA GLY A 58 -5.10 -16.15 11.03
C GLY A 58 -5.54 -17.33 11.90
N PHE A 59 -4.67 -17.67 12.83
CA PHE A 59 -4.93 -18.67 13.86
C PHE A 59 -4.64 -18.07 15.23
N LYS A 60 -5.62 -18.19 16.13
CA LYS A 60 -5.52 -17.72 17.52
C LYS A 60 -5.70 -18.88 18.48
N GLN A 61 -4.75 -19.03 19.38
CA GLN A 61 -4.74 -20.07 20.40
C GLN A 61 -4.68 -19.46 21.80
N GLY A 62 -5.63 -19.85 22.63
CA GLY A 62 -5.55 -19.60 24.07
C GLY A 62 -4.61 -20.58 24.73
N TYR A 63 -3.87 -20.12 25.74
CA TYR A 63 -2.99 -20.97 26.54
C TYR A 63 -3.12 -20.67 28.02
N LYS A 64 -2.92 -21.72 28.82
CA LYS A 64 -2.87 -21.63 30.27
C LYS A 64 -1.85 -22.63 30.82
N ALA A 65 -0.86 -22.14 31.54
CA ALA A 65 0.19 -22.91 32.18
C ALA A 65 0.43 -22.37 33.60
N GLY A 66 -0.14 -23.04 34.60
CA GLY A 66 -0.08 -22.56 35.98
C GLY A 66 -0.67 -21.15 36.14
N ASN A 67 0.17 -20.22 36.53
CA ASN A 67 -0.21 -18.81 36.74
C ASN A 67 -0.15 -17.95 35.48
N LEU A 68 0.29 -18.49 34.38
CA LEU A 68 0.36 -17.83 33.08
C LEU A 68 -0.86 -18.21 32.24
N GLN A 69 -1.56 -17.19 31.71
CA GLN A 69 -2.65 -17.41 30.77
C GLN A 69 -2.71 -16.28 29.73
N GLY A 70 -3.15 -16.61 28.52
CA GLY A 70 -3.24 -15.62 27.45
C GLY A 70 -3.65 -16.21 26.12
N PHE A 71 -3.41 -15.45 25.06
CA PHE A 71 -3.60 -15.85 23.67
C PHE A 71 -2.35 -15.60 22.86
N ALA A 72 -2.01 -16.54 21.99
CA ALA A 72 -1.09 -16.35 20.90
C ALA A 72 -1.87 -16.27 19.58
N ASP A 73 -1.47 -15.40 18.69
CA ASP A 73 -2.12 -15.13 17.42
C ASP A 73 -1.06 -15.08 16.32
N VAL A 74 -1.31 -15.77 15.22
CA VAL A 74 -0.48 -15.73 14.01
C VAL A 74 -1.40 -15.48 12.83
N ALA A 75 -1.09 -14.49 12.01
CA ALA A 75 -1.82 -14.20 10.80
C ALA A 75 -0.88 -13.97 9.62
N ALA A 76 -1.27 -14.43 8.45
CA ALA A 76 -0.65 -14.08 7.18
C ALA A 76 -1.64 -13.26 6.37
N PHE A 77 -1.13 -12.21 5.72
CA PHE A 77 -1.96 -11.34 4.90
C PHE A 77 -1.35 -11.08 3.54
N TYR A 78 -2.21 -10.83 2.58
CA TYR A 78 -1.86 -10.42 1.23
C TYR A 78 -2.72 -9.23 0.83
N THR A 79 -2.08 -8.16 0.40
CA THR A 79 -2.75 -6.97 -0.11
C THR A 79 -2.26 -6.70 -1.53
N GLN A 80 -3.18 -6.43 -2.45
CA GLN A 80 -2.87 -5.99 -3.80
C GLN A 80 -3.55 -4.66 -4.08
N TYR A 81 -2.78 -3.72 -4.61
CA TYR A 81 -3.27 -2.47 -5.18
C TYR A 81 -3.08 -2.47 -6.69
N LYS A 82 -4.04 -1.91 -7.41
CA LYS A 82 -4.00 -1.64 -8.85
C LYS A 82 -4.27 -0.16 -9.08
N ASP A 83 -3.66 0.38 -10.12
CA ASP A 83 -3.86 1.76 -10.54
C ASP A 83 -3.48 2.76 -9.42
N MET A 84 -2.45 2.44 -8.61
CA MET A 84 -1.95 3.34 -7.57
C MET A 84 -1.59 4.69 -8.15
N VAL A 85 -1.98 5.77 -7.45
CA VAL A 85 -1.67 7.14 -7.85
C VAL A 85 -0.35 7.55 -7.22
N GLU A 86 0.63 7.85 -8.06
CA GLU A 86 1.94 8.33 -7.65
C GLU A 86 2.26 9.68 -8.27
N PHE A 87 3.12 10.43 -7.60
CA PHE A 87 3.63 11.71 -8.05
C PHE A 87 4.91 11.48 -8.84
N GLN A 88 4.84 11.65 -10.15
CA GLN A 88 5.94 11.38 -11.07
C GLN A 88 6.56 12.67 -11.58
N PHE A 89 7.89 12.73 -11.50
CA PHE A 89 8.69 13.79 -12.11
C PHE A 89 9.02 13.46 -13.55
N GLY A 90 9.07 14.48 -14.41
CA GLY A 90 9.39 14.29 -15.82
C GLY A 90 9.47 15.59 -16.62
N LEU A 91 9.58 15.43 -17.92
CA LEU A 91 9.47 16.51 -18.88
C LEU A 91 8.04 16.64 -19.38
N PHE A 92 7.53 17.85 -19.46
CA PHE A 92 6.16 18.14 -19.87
C PHE A 92 6.13 19.12 -21.02
N ASN A 93 5.27 18.86 -21.98
CA ASN A 93 4.99 19.75 -23.08
C ASN A 93 4.30 21.03 -22.56
N ASN A 94 4.84 22.20 -22.87
CA ASN A 94 4.29 23.47 -22.41
C ASN A 94 2.93 23.81 -23.05
N ALA A 95 2.57 23.18 -24.16
CA ALA A 95 1.33 23.49 -24.86
C ALA A 95 0.11 22.76 -24.29
N ASP A 96 0.23 21.48 -23.96
CA ASP A 96 -0.87 20.63 -23.51
C ASP A 96 -0.65 19.99 -22.12
N LEU A 97 0.51 20.26 -21.50
CA LEU A 97 0.91 19.75 -20.18
C LEU A 97 0.99 18.21 -20.12
N SER A 98 1.12 17.55 -21.25
CA SER A 98 1.32 16.11 -21.33
C SER A 98 2.76 15.74 -20.95
N MET A 99 2.93 14.58 -20.28
CA MET A 99 4.24 14.05 -19.96
C MET A 99 4.93 13.54 -21.22
N ILE A 100 6.20 13.88 -21.38
CA ILE A 100 7.05 13.42 -22.48
C ILE A 100 7.75 12.13 -22.02
N ASN A 101 7.40 11.02 -22.64
CA ASN A 101 7.85 9.70 -22.19
C ASN A 101 9.22 9.26 -22.76
N SER A 102 9.80 10.05 -23.69
CA SER A 102 11.05 9.71 -24.37
C SER A 102 11.92 10.93 -24.57
N VAL A 103 13.22 10.75 -24.41
CA VAL A 103 14.23 11.79 -24.76
C VAL A 103 14.17 12.12 -26.25
N THR A 104 13.90 11.13 -27.09
CA THR A 104 13.73 11.32 -28.53
C THR A 104 12.60 12.27 -28.86
N ASP A 105 11.44 12.12 -28.16
CA ASP A 105 10.29 13.01 -28.34
C ASP A 105 10.62 14.44 -27.90
N ALA A 106 11.35 14.60 -26.80
CA ALA A 106 11.80 15.91 -26.32
C ALA A 106 12.70 16.60 -27.36
N ILE A 107 13.65 15.88 -27.95
CA ILE A 107 14.55 16.41 -29.02
C ILE A 107 13.73 16.79 -30.26
N GLN A 108 12.75 15.99 -30.65
CA GLN A 108 11.90 16.26 -31.81
C GLN A 108 11.01 17.48 -31.59
N MET A 109 10.53 17.69 -30.36
CA MET A 109 9.79 18.88 -29.98
C MET A 109 10.63 20.14 -30.08
N LEU A 110 11.89 20.14 -29.60
CA LEU A 110 12.82 21.25 -29.74
C LEU A 110 13.10 21.58 -31.23
N LYS A 111 13.31 20.57 -32.08
CA LYS A 111 13.47 20.77 -33.53
C LYS A 111 12.27 21.41 -34.18
N ASN A 112 11.08 21.17 -33.63
CA ASN A 112 9.81 21.75 -34.11
C ASN A 112 9.46 23.08 -33.45
N GLY A 113 10.37 23.70 -32.70
CA GLY A 113 10.17 24.99 -32.03
C GLY A 113 9.19 24.91 -30.83
N LYS A 114 8.92 23.71 -30.32
CA LYS A 114 8.04 23.52 -29.14
C LYS A 114 8.87 23.45 -27.86
N GLY A 115 8.43 24.20 -26.85
CA GLY A 115 9.08 24.20 -25.55
C GLY A 115 8.56 23.09 -24.63
N PHE A 116 9.41 22.66 -23.73
CA PHE A 116 9.02 21.78 -22.61
C PHE A 116 9.59 22.32 -21.29
N GLY A 117 9.02 21.89 -20.19
CA GLY A 117 9.46 22.22 -18.84
C GLY A 117 9.67 21.00 -17.97
N ILE A 118 10.45 21.15 -16.89
CA ILE A 118 10.56 20.15 -15.84
C ILE A 118 9.35 20.30 -14.93
N GLY A 119 8.76 19.20 -14.55
CA GLY A 119 7.61 19.23 -13.66
C GLY A 119 7.28 17.89 -13.06
N ALA A 120 6.15 17.84 -12.41
CA ALA A 120 5.60 16.63 -11.82
C ALA A 120 4.08 16.57 -12.02
N GLN A 121 3.56 15.37 -12.05
CA GLN A 121 2.14 15.11 -12.26
C GLN A 121 1.73 13.81 -11.55
N PHE A 122 0.49 13.72 -11.11
CA PHE A 122 -0.05 12.48 -10.56
C PHE A 122 -0.46 11.54 -11.69
N HIS A 123 0.03 10.31 -11.64
CA HIS A 123 -0.30 9.25 -12.60
C HIS A 123 -0.72 7.98 -11.89
N ASN A 124 -1.62 7.21 -12.51
CA ASN A 124 -1.81 5.84 -12.10
C ASN A 124 -0.61 5.03 -12.57
N VAL A 125 0.14 4.57 -11.61
CA VAL A 125 1.24 3.66 -11.86
C VAL A 125 0.80 2.23 -11.56
N SER A 126 1.68 1.32 -11.77
CA SER A 126 1.59 -0.11 -11.71
C SER A 126 0.86 -0.71 -10.49
N LYS A 127 0.97 -2.01 -10.38
CA LYS A 127 0.40 -2.83 -9.31
C LYS A 127 1.40 -2.94 -8.16
N ALA A 128 0.97 -2.61 -6.95
CA ALA A 128 1.72 -2.92 -5.74
C ALA A 128 1.14 -4.14 -5.04
N GLN A 129 2.01 -4.98 -4.50
CA GLN A 129 1.65 -6.16 -3.73
C GLN A 129 2.39 -6.11 -2.39
N ILE A 130 1.69 -6.49 -1.34
CA ILE A 130 2.25 -6.51 0.01
C ILE A 130 1.93 -7.87 0.60
N TYR A 131 2.97 -8.59 0.98
CA TYR A 131 2.86 -9.84 1.74
C TYR A 131 3.30 -9.56 3.17
N GLY A 132 2.64 -10.18 4.10
CA GLY A 132 3.06 -10.01 5.48
C GLY A 132 2.60 -11.14 6.38
N MET A 133 3.23 -11.16 7.54
CA MET A 133 2.89 -12.05 8.64
C MET A 133 2.92 -11.26 9.93
N GLU A 134 1.93 -11.48 10.75
CA GLU A 134 1.82 -10.90 12.08
C GLU A 134 1.81 -12.00 13.11
N ILE A 135 2.62 -11.85 14.16
CA ILE A 135 2.64 -12.73 15.31
C ILE A 135 2.45 -11.86 16.54
N SER A 136 1.49 -12.20 17.37
CA SER A 136 1.27 -11.49 18.62
C SER A 136 0.92 -12.44 19.76
N THR A 137 1.21 -11.98 20.98
CA THR A 137 0.78 -12.66 22.18
C THR A 137 0.41 -11.64 23.24
N ASN A 138 -0.68 -11.91 23.92
CA ASN A 138 -1.14 -11.11 25.03
C ASN A 138 -1.59 -12.03 26.18
N GLY A 139 -1.39 -11.58 27.37
CA GLY A 139 -1.76 -12.40 28.51
C GLY A 139 -1.46 -11.78 29.85
N MET A 140 -1.58 -12.62 30.85
CA MET A 140 -1.41 -12.26 32.24
C MET A 140 -0.63 -13.34 32.98
N TYR A 141 0.35 -12.92 33.76
CA TYR A 141 1.00 -13.74 34.76
C TYR A 141 0.61 -13.29 36.17
N THR A 142 0.10 -14.20 36.99
CA THR A 142 -0.32 -13.91 38.36
C THR A 142 0.76 -14.35 39.32
N PHE A 143 1.47 -13.42 39.95
CA PHE A 143 2.50 -13.69 40.97
C PHE A 143 1.85 -14.14 42.29
N ASN A 144 0.82 -13.39 42.72
CA ASN A 144 0.05 -13.65 43.92
C ASN A 144 -1.30 -12.92 43.84
N LYS A 145 -2.10 -12.95 44.93
CA LYS A 145 -3.43 -12.32 44.96
C LYS A 145 -3.40 -10.80 44.70
N ASN A 146 -2.30 -10.14 44.98
CA ASN A 146 -2.19 -8.68 44.93
C ASN A 146 -1.33 -8.18 43.73
N ALA A 147 -0.58 -9.07 43.06
CA ALA A 147 0.32 -8.68 41.97
C ALA A 147 0.08 -9.53 40.72
N LYS A 148 -0.15 -8.85 39.59
CA LYS A 148 -0.32 -9.44 38.25
C LYS A 148 0.48 -8.63 37.23
N LEU A 149 1.11 -9.31 36.30
CA LEU A 149 1.76 -8.72 35.15
C LEU A 149 0.90 -8.96 33.92
N LEU A 150 0.48 -7.90 33.26
CA LEU A 150 -0.14 -7.94 31.93
C LEU A 150 0.95 -7.72 30.88
N TYR A 151 0.91 -8.46 29.81
CA TYR A 151 1.85 -8.29 28.71
C TYR A 151 1.14 -8.34 27.36
N ASN A 152 1.68 -7.60 26.41
CA ASN A 152 1.26 -7.60 25.01
C ASN A 152 2.53 -7.41 24.16
N LEU A 153 2.84 -8.40 23.33
CA LEU A 153 4.00 -8.42 22.46
C LEU A 153 3.53 -8.72 21.05
N GLY A 154 4.09 -8.05 20.07
CA GLY A 154 3.75 -8.26 18.67
C GLY A 154 4.96 -8.04 17.77
N TYR A 155 4.97 -8.76 16.67
CA TYR A 155 5.92 -8.62 15.59
C TYR A 155 5.18 -8.69 14.26
N VAL A 156 5.50 -7.76 13.34
CA VAL A 156 4.96 -7.73 11.99
C VAL A 156 6.11 -7.77 11.00
N TYR A 157 6.06 -8.71 10.08
CA TYR A 157 6.91 -8.74 8.90
C TYR A 157 6.09 -8.32 7.68
N THR A 158 6.62 -7.39 6.90
CA THR A 158 5.96 -6.87 5.70
C THR A 158 6.95 -6.80 4.56
N GLU A 159 6.58 -7.36 3.41
CA GLU A 159 7.37 -7.31 2.18
C GLU A 159 6.56 -6.64 1.06
N PRO A 160 6.80 -5.34 0.79
CA PRO A 160 6.21 -4.67 -0.35
C PRO A 160 6.93 -5.06 -1.64
N ARG A 161 6.18 -5.27 -2.71
CA ARG A 161 6.69 -5.58 -4.05
C ARG A 161 5.99 -4.73 -5.11
N ASP A 162 6.77 -4.15 -5.99
CA ASP A 162 6.27 -3.58 -7.23
C ASP A 162 6.07 -4.72 -8.25
N ALA A 163 4.81 -4.99 -8.59
CA ALA A 163 4.49 -6.10 -9.48
C ALA A 163 4.88 -5.84 -10.95
N ASP A 164 5.11 -4.58 -11.32
CA ASP A 164 5.47 -4.19 -12.70
C ASP A 164 6.95 -3.77 -12.84
N TYR A 165 7.76 -3.89 -11.79
CA TYR A 165 9.18 -3.53 -11.78
C TYR A 165 9.96 -4.11 -12.97
N LYS A 166 9.72 -5.40 -13.29
CA LYS A 166 10.37 -6.06 -14.42
C LYS A 166 9.97 -5.51 -15.78
N LYS A 167 8.76 -4.98 -15.92
CA LYS A 167 8.28 -4.38 -17.17
C LYS A 167 8.87 -3.00 -17.40
N ARG A 168 9.06 -2.22 -16.35
CA ARG A 168 9.66 -0.88 -16.44
C ARG A 168 11.13 -0.97 -16.80
N ASN A 169 11.88 -1.86 -16.17
CA ASN A 169 13.33 -2.02 -16.43
C ASN A 169 13.66 -2.80 -17.73
N ALA A 170 12.66 -3.40 -18.39
CA ALA A 170 12.86 -4.01 -19.71
C ALA A 170 12.77 -2.99 -20.87
N LEU A 171 12.43 -1.73 -20.57
CA LEU A 171 12.32 -0.63 -21.52
C LEU A 171 13.51 0.36 -21.43
N GLU A 172 14.43 0.16 -20.50
CA GLU A 172 15.74 0.81 -20.39
C GLU A 172 16.82 -0.03 -21.10
#